data_b53496731b7f609d4293962f600bd2ed
#
_entry.id   b53496731b7f609d4293962f600bd2ed
#
_cell.length_a   1.000
_cell.length_b   1.000
_cell.length_c   1.000
_cell.angle_alpha   90.00
_cell.angle_beta   90.00
_cell.angle_gamma   90.00
#
_symmetry.space_group_name_H-M   'P 1'
#
loop_
_entity.id
_entity.type
_entity.pdbx_description
1 polymer ?
#
loop_
_entity_poly.entity_id
_entity_poly.type
_entity_poly.pdbx_seq_one_letter_code
_entity_poly.pdbx_strand_id
1 'polypeptide(L)'
;MTDRIEHDSMGEVRVPADRYWGAQTQRSRENFPIGVGIETMPREITHAFGILKQAAARANHKLLPEKMTAEKLAVIETAAREASSGALDGHFPLVVWQTGSGTQSNMNANEVIANRANELAGRRLCHPNDDVNMSQSSNDTFPAAMHIAAVLSLEDRLLPAAEELISALKELEERHAGIVKSGRTHLQDAVPIAFSQEISGWRSSLERDCELIRFSLGPLHELALGGTAVGTGLNAPEGFAELAAQEIAALTGKPFTTAANKFHALTSRDELVFAHGAVKALAADMMKIANDVRWLASGPRCGLGEIRIPENEPGSSIMPGKVNPTQCEQVTMVAVQVMGNDAAIGFAASQGNFELNVFLPVIAYNFLQSVRLLSESILAFTKNCASGIQANEETMRRNLHSSLMLVTAMNPVIGYENAARTAKLAYSENISLKEACVRLGFLTAERFDEVFRPEDMV
;
A
#
# COMPACT_ATOMS: atom_id res chain seq x y z
N MET A 1 3.74 -6.18 -39.73
CA MET A 1 4.89 -5.59 -39.03
C MET A 1 6.12 -6.31 -39.55
N THR A 2 7.20 -5.62 -39.78
CA THR A 2 8.47 -6.24 -40.20
C THR A 2 9.18 -6.77 -38.96
N ASP A 3 9.76 -7.97 -39.05
CA ASP A 3 10.58 -8.55 -38.02
C ASP A 3 12.06 -8.27 -38.27
N ARG A 4 12.87 -8.22 -37.21
CA ARG A 4 14.32 -8.32 -37.26
C ARG A 4 14.78 -9.63 -36.66
N ILE A 5 15.96 -10.08 -37.02
CA ILE A 5 16.57 -11.29 -36.45
C ILE A 5 17.49 -10.87 -35.29
N GLU A 6 17.23 -11.48 -34.13
CA GLU A 6 18.09 -11.39 -32.93
C GLU A 6 18.68 -12.77 -32.64
N HIS A 7 19.76 -12.79 -31.84
CA HIS A 7 20.48 -14.02 -31.52
C HIS A 7 20.72 -14.14 -30.01
N ASP A 8 20.62 -15.35 -29.50
CA ASP A 8 21.12 -15.72 -28.20
C ASP A 8 21.88 -17.04 -28.26
N SER A 9 22.25 -17.62 -27.11
CA SER A 9 22.98 -18.91 -27.06
C SER A 9 22.22 -20.11 -27.64
N MET A 10 20.91 -19.98 -27.86
CA MET A 10 20.04 -21.03 -28.45
C MET A 10 19.79 -20.82 -29.93
N GLY A 11 20.31 -19.72 -30.52
CA GLY A 11 20.18 -19.42 -31.95
C GLY A 11 19.33 -18.22 -32.30
N GLU A 12 18.84 -18.20 -33.54
CA GLU A 12 18.09 -17.07 -34.09
C GLU A 12 16.64 -17.00 -33.54
N VAL A 13 16.16 -15.77 -33.35
CA VAL A 13 14.77 -15.48 -32.98
C VAL A 13 14.27 -14.27 -33.76
N ARG A 14 13.03 -14.33 -34.24
CA ARG A 14 12.35 -13.18 -34.86
C ARG A 14 11.74 -12.28 -33.81
N VAL A 15 12.05 -11.00 -33.85
CA VAL A 15 11.56 -9.98 -32.92
C VAL A 15 10.91 -8.84 -33.72
N PRO A 16 9.78 -8.27 -33.32
CA PRO A 16 9.20 -7.12 -33.98
C PRO A 16 10.20 -5.98 -34.11
N ALA A 17 10.38 -5.43 -35.31
CA ALA A 17 11.44 -4.47 -35.61
C ALA A 17 11.24 -3.12 -34.86
N ASP A 18 10.01 -2.80 -34.46
CA ASP A 18 9.64 -1.58 -33.73
C ASP A 18 9.83 -1.71 -32.21
N ARG A 19 10.41 -2.83 -31.73
CA ARG A 19 10.59 -3.10 -30.31
C ARG A 19 12.06 -3.17 -29.94
N TYR A 20 12.40 -2.66 -28.73
CA TYR A 20 13.78 -2.70 -28.23
C TYR A 20 14.15 -4.02 -27.55
N TRP A 21 13.19 -4.86 -27.15
CA TRP A 21 13.54 -6.16 -26.57
C TRP A 21 14.23 -7.08 -27.58
N GLY A 22 15.01 -8.03 -27.09
CA GLY A 22 15.80 -8.95 -27.92
C GLY A 22 15.31 -10.39 -27.84
N ALA A 23 16.24 -11.32 -28.13
CA ALA A 23 15.96 -12.75 -28.28
C ALA A 23 15.43 -13.39 -26.99
N GLN A 24 16.04 -13.13 -25.83
CA GLN A 24 15.64 -13.76 -24.58
C GLN A 24 14.23 -13.33 -24.14
N THR A 25 13.90 -12.05 -24.27
CA THR A 25 12.55 -11.56 -24.00
C THR A 25 11.52 -12.18 -24.95
N GLN A 26 11.85 -12.30 -26.24
CA GLN A 26 10.94 -12.92 -27.21
C GLN A 26 10.68 -14.38 -26.88
N ARG A 27 11.71 -15.17 -26.54
CA ARG A 27 11.54 -16.55 -26.09
C ARG A 27 10.69 -16.64 -24.83
N SER A 28 10.87 -15.74 -23.87
CA SER A 28 10.06 -15.70 -22.65
C SER A 28 8.57 -15.48 -22.96
N ARG A 29 8.24 -14.57 -23.88
CA ARG A 29 6.86 -14.32 -24.35
C ARG A 29 6.24 -15.57 -24.99
N GLU A 30 7.02 -16.31 -25.76
CA GLU A 30 6.56 -17.54 -26.43
C GLU A 30 6.44 -18.72 -25.45
N ASN A 31 7.33 -18.79 -24.46
CA ASN A 31 7.38 -19.89 -23.49
C ASN A 31 6.34 -19.74 -22.35
N PHE A 32 5.96 -18.50 -22.00
CA PHE A 32 5.05 -18.21 -20.90
C PHE A 32 3.82 -17.41 -21.32
N PRO A 33 2.94 -17.96 -22.17
CA PRO A 33 1.71 -17.28 -22.60
C PRO A 33 0.60 -17.38 -21.52
N ILE A 34 0.89 -16.97 -20.28
CA ILE A 34 0.05 -17.11 -19.10
C ILE A 34 -0.31 -15.73 -18.57
N GLY A 35 -1.61 -15.39 -18.54
CA GLY A 35 -2.09 -14.10 -18.03
C GLY A 35 -1.68 -12.88 -18.88
N VAL A 36 -1.40 -13.11 -20.18
CA VAL A 36 -0.92 -12.07 -21.10
C VAL A 36 -1.92 -10.91 -21.18
N GLY A 37 -1.41 -9.69 -20.94
CA GLY A 37 -2.21 -8.47 -20.95
C GLY A 37 -2.99 -8.20 -19.66
N ILE A 38 -2.92 -9.11 -18.66
CA ILE A 38 -3.55 -8.96 -17.35
C ILE A 38 -2.47 -8.97 -16.26
N GLU A 39 -1.80 -10.11 -16.03
CA GLU A 39 -0.74 -10.23 -15.02
C GLU A 39 0.64 -9.93 -15.64
N THR A 40 0.84 -8.69 -16.07
CA THR A 40 2.13 -8.19 -16.55
C THR A 40 3.05 -7.83 -15.37
N MET A 41 4.36 -7.88 -15.61
CA MET A 41 5.34 -7.42 -14.63
C MET A 41 5.02 -5.96 -14.26
N PRO A 42 4.92 -5.61 -12.95
CA PRO A 42 4.64 -4.24 -12.54
C PRO A 42 5.65 -3.24 -13.09
N ARG A 43 5.17 -2.07 -13.52
CA ARG A 43 6.03 -1.00 -14.07
C ARG A 43 7.05 -0.53 -13.06
N GLU A 44 6.71 -0.54 -11.78
CA GLU A 44 7.61 -0.21 -10.68
C GLU A 44 8.89 -1.06 -10.71
N ILE A 45 8.80 -2.33 -11.11
CA ILE A 45 9.97 -3.21 -11.29
C ILE A 45 10.80 -2.77 -12.50
N THR A 46 10.16 -2.47 -13.63
CA THR A 46 10.89 -2.04 -14.84
C THR A 46 11.55 -0.67 -14.64
N HIS A 47 10.89 0.24 -13.92
CA HIS A 47 11.47 1.53 -13.54
C HIS A 47 12.64 1.37 -12.56
N ALA A 48 12.51 0.47 -11.57
CA ALA A 48 13.60 0.14 -10.63
C ALA A 48 14.81 -0.47 -11.36
N PHE A 49 14.59 -1.33 -12.37
CA PHE A 49 15.69 -1.78 -13.23
C PHE A 49 16.36 -0.61 -13.96
N GLY A 50 15.62 0.36 -14.45
CA GLY A 50 16.20 1.57 -15.06
C GLY A 50 17.15 2.30 -14.10
N ILE A 51 16.74 2.50 -12.85
CA ILE A 51 17.57 3.10 -11.78
C ILE A 51 18.80 2.23 -11.51
N LEU A 52 18.61 0.93 -11.30
CA LEU A 52 19.67 -0.02 -11.00
C LEU A 52 20.71 -0.09 -12.11
N LYS A 53 20.29 -0.18 -13.38
CA LYS A 53 21.22 -0.26 -14.53
C LYS A 53 21.99 1.03 -14.74
N GLN A 54 21.37 2.17 -14.49
CA GLN A 54 22.05 3.47 -14.49
C GLN A 54 23.15 3.50 -13.41
N ALA A 55 22.82 3.11 -12.17
CA ALA A 55 23.75 3.06 -11.07
C ALA A 55 24.91 2.07 -11.30
N ALA A 56 24.60 0.87 -11.81
CA ALA A 56 25.59 -0.15 -12.12
C ALA A 56 26.56 0.31 -13.23
N ALA A 57 26.06 1.00 -14.27
CA ALA A 57 26.92 1.55 -15.31
C ALA A 57 27.89 2.61 -14.76
N ARG A 58 27.40 3.52 -13.88
CA ARG A 58 28.25 4.52 -13.19
C ARG A 58 29.31 3.86 -12.32
N ALA A 59 28.95 2.84 -11.53
CA ALA A 59 29.87 2.09 -10.69
C ALA A 59 30.94 1.38 -11.54
N ASN A 60 30.52 0.69 -12.60
CA ASN A 60 31.45 0.02 -13.52
C ASN A 60 32.37 1.00 -14.24
N HIS A 61 31.90 2.19 -14.63
CA HIS A 61 32.75 3.20 -15.23
C HIS A 61 33.86 3.68 -14.26
N LYS A 62 33.55 3.85 -12.99
CA LYS A 62 34.53 4.26 -11.99
C LYS A 62 35.56 3.15 -11.68
N LEU A 63 35.14 1.89 -11.69
CA LEU A 63 35.98 0.74 -11.31
C LEU A 63 36.68 0.08 -12.50
N LEU A 64 36.07 0.08 -13.67
CA LEU A 64 36.53 -0.61 -14.88
C LEU A 64 36.39 0.33 -16.12
N PRO A 65 37.03 1.53 -16.11
CA PRO A 65 36.86 2.54 -17.17
C PRO A 65 37.29 2.07 -18.57
N GLU A 66 38.16 1.07 -18.63
CA GLU A 66 38.58 0.46 -19.90
C GLU A 66 37.50 -0.44 -20.54
N LYS A 67 36.58 -1.00 -19.73
CA LYS A 67 35.45 -1.81 -20.19
C LYS A 67 34.17 -0.99 -20.33
N MET A 68 33.84 -0.22 -19.31
CA MET A 68 32.73 0.74 -19.31
C MET A 68 33.28 2.13 -19.65
N THR A 69 33.52 2.38 -20.93
CA THR A 69 34.04 3.67 -21.40
C THR A 69 33.06 4.81 -21.18
N ALA A 70 33.52 6.05 -21.19
CA ALA A 70 32.64 7.22 -21.07
C ALA A 70 31.57 7.29 -22.16
N GLU A 71 31.84 6.82 -23.37
CA GLU A 71 30.88 6.73 -24.46
C GLU A 71 29.76 5.71 -24.16
N LYS A 72 30.13 4.50 -23.72
CA LYS A 72 29.15 3.48 -23.29
C LYS A 72 28.31 3.96 -22.12
N LEU A 73 28.95 4.54 -21.09
CA LEU A 73 28.23 5.10 -19.95
C LEU A 73 27.16 6.12 -20.39
N ALA A 74 27.51 7.08 -21.23
CA ALA A 74 26.63 8.16 -21.63
C ALA A 74 25.35 7.64 -22.30
N VAL A 75 25.45 6.64 -23.20
CA VAL A 75 24.28 6.10 -23.90
C VAL A 75 23.49 5.11 -23.05
N ILE A 76 24.15 4.29 -22.22
CA ILE A 76 23.48 3.37 -21.28
C ILE A 76 22.71 4.18 -20.23
N GLU A 77 23.32 5.20 -19.64
CA GLU A 77 22.69 6.07 -18.65
C GLU A 77 21.46 6.77 -19.22
N THR A 78 21.54 7.25 -20.46
CA THR A 78 20.39 7.88 -21.13
C THR A 78 19.26 6.88 -21.34
N ALA A 79 19.53 5.70 -21.90
CA ALA A 79 18.54 4.67 -22.13
C ALA A 79 17.95 4.13 -20.82
N ALA A 80 18.76 3.96 -19.79
CA ALA A 80 18.31 3.52 -18.47
C ALA A 80 17.43 4.56 -17.77
N ARG A 81 17.72 5.84 -17.93
CA ARG A 81 16.87 6.95 -17.47
C ARG A 81 15.52 6.98 -18.22
N GLU A 82 15.51 6.75 -19.52
CA GLU A 82 14.26 6.62 -20.28
C GLU A 82 13.42 5.42 -19.77
N ALA A 83 14.05 4.29 -19.43
CA ALA A 83 13.38 3.15 -18.83
C ALA A 83 12.82 3.48 -17.44
N SER A 84 13.59 4.15 -16.58
CA SER A 84 13.14 4.51 -15.23
C SER A 84 12.03 5.58 -15.22
N SER A 85 11.94 6.41 -16.23
CA SER A 85 10.90 7.43 -16.38
C SER A 85 9.58 6.92 -16.99
N GLY A 86 9.56 5.65 -17.44
CA GLY A 86 8.40 5.06 -18.11
C GLY A 86 8.32 5.34 -19.63
N ALA A 87 9.26 6.11 -20.21
CA ALA A 87 9.26 6.39 -21.64
C ALA A 87 9.38 5.13 -22.53
N LEU A 88 9.94 4.05 -21.95
CA LEU A 88 10.12 2.76 -22.63
C LEU A 88 9.14 1.67 -22.17
N ASP A 89 8.08 1.97 -21.42
CA ASP A 89 7.14 0.99 -20.84
C ASP A 89 6.57 0.02 -21.89
N GLY A 90 6.32 0.49 -23.11
CA GLY A 90 5.82 -0.34 -24.21
C GLY A 90 6.77 -1.44 -24.68
N HIS A 91 8.01 -1.46 -24.17
CA HIS A 91 9.04 -2.44 -24.51
C HIS A 91 9.26 -3.52 -23.42
N PHE A 92 8.40 -3.55 -22.37
CA PHE A 92 8.44 -4.51 -21.26
C PHE A 92 7.17 -5.37 -21.24
N PRO A 93 7.08 -6.37 -22.15
CA PRO A 93 5.84 -7.13 -22.36
C PRO A 93 5.69 -8.36 -21.48
N LEU A 94 6.64 -8.64 -20.56
CA LEU A 94 6.70 -9.90 -19.84
C LEU A 94 5.63 -10.03 -18.78
N VAL A 95 5.16 -11.25 -18.59
CA VAL A 95 4.19 -11.62 -17.56
C VAL A 95 4.87 -11.95 -16.23
N VAL A 96 4.10 -11.95 -15.14
CA VAL A 96 4.54 -12.38 -13.79
C VAL A 96 4.90 -13.87 -13.80
N TRP A 97 4.16 -14.68 -14.54
CA TRP A 97 4.29 -16.15 -14.63
C TRP A 97 5.43 -16.54 -15.56
N GLN A 98 6.66 -16.17 -15.17
CA GLN A 98 7.93 -16.44 -15.85
C GLN A 98 8.86 -17.25 -14.94
N THR A 99 10.16 -17.34 -15.25
CA THR A 99 11.12 -17.96 -14.34
C THR A 99 11.07 -17.28 -12.97
N GLY A 100 11.04 -18.05 -11.91
CA GLY A 100 10.85 -17.58 -10.55
C GLY A 100 11.98 -16.72 -9.99
N SER A 101 13.16 -16.71 -10.62
CA SER A 101 14.29 -15.83 -10.31
C SER A 101 14.17 -14.42 -10.92
N GLY A 102 13.20 -14.21 -11.82
CA GLY A 102 13.06 -12.95 -12.56
C GLY A 102 14.12 -12.72 -13.65
N THR A 103 14.84 -13.76 -14.06
CA THR A 103 15.92 -13.65 -15.06
C THR A 103 15.43 -13.03 -16.36
N GLN A 104 14.24 -13.41 -16.87
CA GLN A 104 13.73 -12.84 -18.11
C GLN A 104 13.43 -11.34 -17.96
N SER A 105 12.95 -10.86 -16.83
CA SER A 105 12.73 -9.43 -16.59
C SER A 105 14.05 -8.66 -16.54
N ASN A 106 15.09 -9.20 -15.89
CA ASN A 106 16.43 -8.62 -15.93
C ASN A 106 16.98 -8.56 -17.36
N MET A 107 16.82 -9.65 -18.13
CA MET A 107 17.27 -9.68 -19.54
C MET A 107 16.43 -8.74 -20.41
N ASN A 108 15.14 -8.61 -20.18
CA ASN A 108 14.31 -7.64 -20.87
C ASN A 108 14.85 -6.20 -20.64
N ALA A 109 15.18 -5.83 -19.42
CA ALA A 109 15.79 -4.53 -19.13
C ALA A 109 17.15 -4.39 -19.83
N ASN A 110 18.01 -5.42 -19.78
CA ASN A 110 19.31 -5.40 -20.45
C ASN A 110 19.17 -5.21 -21.96
N GLU A 111 18.27 -5.97 -22.60
CA GLU A 111 18.04 -5.92 -24.05
C GLU A 111 17.46 -4.58 -24.50
N VAL A 112 16.44 -4.06 -23.78
CA VAL A 112 15.82 -2.77 -24.07
C VAL A 112 16.83 -1.64 -23.94
N ILE A 113 17.59 -1.60 -22.85
CA ILE A 113 18.58 -0.56 -22.60
C ILE A 113 19.72 -0.64 -23.62
N ALA A 114 20.25 -1.85 -23.93
CA ALA A 114 21.32 -2.00 -24.90
C ALA A 114 20.89 -1.59 -26.31
N ASN A 115 19.71 -2.01 -26.75
CA ASN A 115 19.22 -1.66 -28.09
C ASN A 115 18.89 -0.18 -28.22
N ARG A 116 18.32 0.44 -27.19
CA ARG A 116 18.11 1.91 -27.15
C ARG A 116 19.43 2.67 -27.12
N ALA A 117 20.42 2.21 -26.34
CA ALA A 117 21.76 2.78 -26.28
C ALA A 117 22.47 2.71 -27.66
N ASN A 118 22.33 1.59 -28.37
CA ASN A 118 22.87 1.42 -29.71
C ASN A 118 22.22 2.35 -30.72
N GLU A 119 20.91 2.56 -30.63
CA GLU A 119 20.21 3.55 -31.46
C GLU A 119 20.73 4.99 -31.19
N LEU A 120 20.89 5.37 -29.93
CA LEU A 120 21.44 6.65 -29.51
C LEU A 120 22.88 6.84 -29.99
N ALA A 121 23.70 5.79 -30.02
CA ALA A 121 25.06 5.79 -30.52
C ALA A 121 25.15 5.80 -32.09
N GLY A 122 24.05 5.50 -32.77
CA GLY A 122 24.02 5.31 -34.25
C GLY A 122 24.81 4.08 -34.72
N ARG A 123 25.22 3.18 -33.80
CA ARG A 123 26.00 1.97 -34.08
C ARG A 123 25.86 0.95 -33.00
N ARG A 124 26.23 -0.30 -33.27
CA ARG A 124 26.30 -1.37 -32.24
C ARG A 124 27.50 -1.11 -31.32
N LEU A 125 27.27 -0.51 -30.15
CA LEU A 125 28.26 -0.14 -29.15
C LEU A 125 28.12 -0.95 -27.87
N CYS A 126 26.90 -1.28 -27.46
CA CYS A 126 26.57 -1.93 -26.21
C CYS A 126 25.96 -3.32 -26.42
N HIS A 127 26.38 -4.27 -25.57
CA HIS A 127 25.84 -5.62 -25.52
C HIS A 127 25.01 -5.81 -24.23
N PRO A 128 23.83 -6.49 -24.28
CA PRO A 128 22.97 -6.67 -23.11
C PRO A 128 23.70 -7.31 -21.91
N ASN A 129 24.46 -8.39 -22.16
CA ASN A 129 25.13 -9.15 -21.10
C ASN A 129 26.47 -8.52 -20.70
N ASP A 130 27.29 -8.13 -21.67
CA ASP A 130 28.68 -7.73 -21.42
C ASP A 130 28.79 -6.31 -20.89
N ASP A 131 27.85 -5.42 -21.26
CA ASP A 131 27.88 -4.00 -20.89
C ASP A 131 26.76 -3.66 -19.90
N VAL A 132 25.49 -3.89 -20.24
CA VAL A 132 24.37 -3.48 -19.37
C VAL A 132 24.28 -4.35 -18.11
N ASN A 133 24.60 -5.64 -18.22
CA ASN A 133 24.64 -6.58 -17.09
C ASN A 133 26.04 -6.77 -16.49
N MET A 134 27.01 -5.95 -16.83
CA MET A 134 28.40 -6.04 -16.33
C MET A 134 28.41 -6.04 -14.80
N SER A 135 29.17 -6.97 -14.18
CA SER A 135 29.33 -7.15 -12.73
C SER A 135 28.05 -7.60 -11.99
N GLN A 136 27.05 -8.12 -12.69
CA GLN A 136 25.73 -8.42 -12.14
C GLN A 136 25.29 -9.84 -12.49
N SER A 137 24.30 -10.34 -11.76
CA SER A 137 23.49 -11.51 -12.07
C SER A 137 22.00 -11.16 -11.96
N SER A 138 21.12 -11.90 -12.62
CA SER A 138 19.68 -11.77 -12.36
C SER A 138 19.33 -12.07 -10.90
N ASN A 139 20.12 -12.92 -10.24
CA ASN A 139 19.88 -13.37 -8.88
C ASN A 139 20.09 -12.25 -7.83
N ASP A 140 20.93 -11.26 -8.10
CA ASP A 140 21.13 -10.10 -7.24
C ASP A 140 20.40 -8.85 -7.72
N THR A 141 20.18 -8.71 -9.04
CA THR A 141 19.51 -7.52 -9.60
C THR A 141 18.01 -7.53 -9.38
N PHE A 142 17.34 -8.69 -9.55
CA PHE A 142 15.88 -8.73 -9.38
C PHE A 142 15.46 -8.46 -7.93
N PRO A 143 16.05 -9.08 -6.88
CA PRO A 143 15.79 -8.71 -5.50
C PRO A 143 16.07 -7.24 -5.19
N ALA A 144 17.18 -6.70 -5.73
CA ALA A 144 17.49 -5.28 -5.57
C ALA A 144 16.43 -4.38 -6.23
N ALA A 145 15.95 -4.72 -7.42
CA ALA A 145 14.85 -4.01 -8.08
C ALA A 145 13.54 -4.10 -7.28
N MET A 146 13.25 -5.25 -6.65
CA MET A 146 12.09 -5.41 -5.76
C MET A 146 12.17 -4.44 -4.56
N HIS A 147 13.33 -4.33 -3.91
CA HIS A 147 13.53 -3.41 -2.79
C HIS A 147 13.41 -1.95 -3.21
N ILE A 148 14.05 -1.56 -4.32
CA ILE A 148 13.93 -0.19 -4.87
C ILE A 148 12.46 0.14 -5.17
N ALA A 149 11.75 -0.74 -5.87
CA ALA A 149 10.35 -0.54 -6.21
C ALA A 149 9.45 -0.46 -4.96
N ALA A 150 9.70 -1.31 -3.96
CA ALA A 150 8.96 -1.32 -2.70
C ALA A 150 9.14 -0.01 -1.92
N VAL A 151 10.39 0.42 -1.70
CA VAL A 151 10.70 1.67 -0.98
C VAL A 151 10.06 2.87 -1.65
N LEU A 152 10.24 3.04 -2.97
CA LEU A 152 9.65 4.15 -3.71
C LEU A 152 8.12 4.13 -3.67
N SER A 153 7.51 2.95 -3.78
CA SER A 153 6.05 2.83 -3.73
C SER A 153 5.49 3.14 -2.34
N LEU A 154 6.17 2.70 -1.28
CA LEU A 154 5.75 2.98 0.10
C LEU A 154 5.92 4.45 0.46
N GLU A 155 7.12 5.03 0.20
CA GLU A 155 7.43 6.40 0.62
C GLU A 155 6.80 7.47 -0.27
N ASP A 156 6.73 7.24 -1.59
CA ASP A 156 6.32 8.28 -2.53
C ASP A 156 4.83 8.16 -2.93
N ARG A 157 4.13 7.09 -2.51
CA ARG A 157 2.70 6.90 -2.82
C ARG A 157 1.86 6.56 -1.60
N LEU A 158 2.17 5.46 -0.87
CA LEU A 158 1.28 4.99 0.19
C LEU A 158 1.29 5.91 1.41
N LEU A 159 2.48 6.28 1.90
CA LEU A 159 2.57 7.19 3.04
C LEU A 159 1.94 8.55 2.76
N PRO A 160 2.18 9.23 1.63
CA PRO A 160 1.50 10.48 1.30
C PRO A 160 -0.03 10.35 1.22
N ALA A 161 -0.53 9.25 0.66
CA ALA A 161 -1.97 9.00 0.60
C ALA A 161 -2.59 8.84 1.99
N ALA A 162 -1.92 8.11 2.90
CA ALA A 162 -2.36 7.96 4.29
C ALA A 162 -2.30 9.30 5.05
N GLU A 163 -1.25 10.09 4.84
CA GLU A 163 -1.08 11.42 5.45
C GLU A 163 -2.15 12.42 4.99
N GLU A 164 -2.60 12.34 3.73
CA GLU A 164 -3.73 13.15 3.23
C GLU A 164 -5.03 12.79 3.96
N LEU A 165 -5.32 11.50 4.18
CA LEU A 165 -6.48 11.08 4.94
C LEU A 165 -6.38 11.50 6.42
N ILE A 166 -5.21 11.36 7.04
CA ILE A 166 -4.94 11.81 8.42
C ILE A 166 -5.25 13.31 8.56
N SER A 167 -4.80 14.12 7.61
CA SER A 167 -5.10 15.55 7.58
C SER A 167 -6.60 15.84 7.46
N ALA A 168 -7.29 15.12 6.56
CA ALA A 168 -8.73 15.28 6.39
C ALA A 168 -9.52 14.86 7.65
N LEU A 169 -9.10 13.79 8.33
CA LEU A 169 -9.71 13.37 9.59
C LEU A 169 -9.47 14.37 10.72
N LYS A 170 -8.29 15.00 10.77
CA LYS A 170 -8.00 16.06 11.72
C LYS A 170 -8.91 17.27 11.51
N GLU A 171 -9.10 17.72 10.30
CA GLU A 171 -10.06 18.80 9.98
C GLU A 171 -11.50 18.42 10.35
N LEU A 172 -11.86 17.15 10.14
CA LEU A 172 -13.17 16.62 10.50
C LEU A 172 -13.37 16.60 12.02
N GLU A 173 -12.35 16.19 12.78
CA GLU A 173 -12.31 16.20 14.25
C GLU A 173 -12.52 17.61 14.79
N GLU A 174 -11.81 18.61 14.24
CA GLU A 174 -11.94 20.03 14.63
C GLU A 174 -13.34 20.58 14.29
N ARG A 175 -13.88 20.25 13.13
CA ARG A 175 -15.21 20.68 12.65
C ARG A 175 -16.35 20.18 13.54
N HIS A 176 -16.21 18.99 14.10
CA HIS A 176 -17.23 18.34 14.91
C HIS A 176 -16.91 18.32 16.42
N ALA A 177 -16.03 19.22 16.86
CA ALA A 177 -15.73 19.39 18.29
C ALA A 177 -17.00 19.75 19.09
N GLY A 178 -17.17 19.12 20.24
CA GLY A 178 -18.30 19.40 21.15
C GLY A 178 -19.62 18.68 20.81
N ILE A 179 -19.70 17.92 19.71
CA ILE A 179 -20.88 17.12 19.41
C ILE A 179 -20.81 15.81 20.20
N VAL A 180 -21.74 15.61 21.13
CA VAL A 180 -21.83 14.39 21.95
C VAL A 180 -22.86 13.43 21.39
N LYS A 181 -22.50 12.16 21.32
CA LYS A 181 -23.33 11.05 20.81
C LYS A 181 -23.27 9.85 21.73
N SER A 182 -24.17 8.87 21.50
CA SER A 182 -24.06 7.56 22.16
C SER A 182 -22.83 6.81 21.61
N GLY A 183 -21.93 6.39 22.48
CA GLY A 183 -20.92 5.40 22.16
C GLY A 183 -21.54 4.03 21.93
N ARG A 184 -20.82 3.13 21.23
CA ARG A 184 -21.27 1.76 21.02
C ARG A 184 -20.12 0.77 21.18
N THR A 185 -20.41 -0.28 21.95
CA THR A 185 -19.57 -1.47 22.03
C THR A 185 -20.43 -2.69 21.72
N HIS A 186 -19.92 -3.67 21.01
CA HIS A 186 -20.71 -4.82 20.52
C HIS A 186 -21.93 -4.42 19.64
N LEU A 187 -21.92 -3.25 19.02
CA LEU A 187 -23.09 -2.60 18.39
C LEU A 187 -24.25 -2.29 19.34
N GLN A 188 -24.03 -2.39 20.65
CA GLN A 188 -25.01 -2.00 21.68
C GLN A 188 -24.69 -0.61 22.21
N ASP A 189 -25.73 0.08 22.70
CA ASP A 189 -25.60 1.39 23.32
C ASP A 189 -24.62 1.34 24.49
N ALA A 190 -23.73 2.32 24.55
CA ALA A 190 -22.75 2.51 25.61
C ALA A 190 -22.84 3.92 26.19
N VAL A 191 -21.88 4.28 27.01
CA VAL A 191 -21.75 5.62 27.59
C VAL A 191 -21.49 6.66 26.49
N PRO A 192 -21.76 7.97 26.75
CA PRO A 192 -21.48 9.04 25.80
C PRO A 192 -20.03 9.11 25.35
N ILE A 193 -19.84 9.59 24.13
CA ILE A 193 -18.56 9.92 23.52
C ILE A 193 -18.73 11.19 22.67
N ALA A 194 -17.71 12.03 22.59
CA ALA A 194 -17.70 13.08 21.58
C ALA A 194 -17.45 12.50 20.19
N PHE A 195 -18.15 12.99 19.17
CA PHE A 195 -17.92 12.53 17.80
C PHE A 195 -16.48 12.81 17.34
N SER A 196 -15.90 13.91 17.78
CA SER A 196 -14.48 14.22 17.56
C SER A 196 -13.54 13.19 18.20
N GLN A 197 -13.88 12.60 19.36
CA GLN A 197 -13.10 11.54 19.98
C GLN A 197 -13.16 10.24 19.15
N GLU A 198 -14.32 9.89 18.59
CA GLU A 198 -14.46 8.74 17.68
C GLU A 198 -13.60 8.91 16.43
N ILE A 199 -13.62 10.11 15.81
CA ILE A 199 -12.78 10.44 14.65
C ILE A 199 -11.29 10.42 15.04
N SER A 200 -10.91 10.93 16.20
CA SER A 200 -9.53 10.88 16.69
C SER A 200 -8.98 9.48 16.81
N GLY A 201 -9.84 8.51 17.18
CA GLY A 201 -9.49 7.10 17.19
C GLY A 201 -9.13 6.57 15.78
N TRP A 202 -9.92 6.94 14.76
CA TRP A 202 -9.61 6.59 13.36
C TRP A 202 -8.29 7.20 12.90
N ARG A 203 -8.08 8.49 13.17
CA ARG A 203 -6.85 9.20 12.81
C ARG A 203 -5.62 8.57 13.47
N SER A 204 -5.70 8.28 14.76
CA SER A 204 -4.59 7.72 15.53
C SER A 204 -4.17 6.33 15.05
N SER A 205 -5.12 5.48 14.61
CA SER A 205 -4.80 4.19 13.98
C SER A 205 -3.93 4.39 12.75
N LEU A 206 -4.32 5.30 11.84
CA LEU A 206 -3.58 5.57 10.62
C LEU A 206 -2.19 6.18 10.88
N GLU A 207 -2.07 7.06 11.89
CA GLU A 207 -0.78 7.61 12.31
C GLU A 207 0.17 6.49 12.77
N ARG A 208 -0.35 5.55 13.57
CA ARG A 208 0.42 4.38 14.01
C ARG A 208 0.81 3.47 12.85
N ASP A 209 -0.08 3.23 11.89
CA ASP A 209 0.21 2.43 10.71
C ASP A 209 1.32 3.06 9.85
N CYS A 210 1.30 4.39 9.69
CA CYS A 210 2.40 5.10 9.02
C CYS A 210 3.74 4.92 9.74
N GLU A 211 3.76 4.92 11.08
CA GLU A 211 4.97 4.63 11.86
C GLU A 211 5.47 3.19 11.61
N LEU A 212 4.57 2.20 11.58
CA LEU A 212 4.91 0.80 11.31
C LEU A 212 5.48 0.63 9.90
N ILE A 213 4.89 1.29 8.90
CA ILE A 213 5.41 1.28 7.52
C ILE A 213 6.81 1.91 7.47
N ARG A 214 7.02 3.09 8.09
CA ARG A 214 8.34 3.72 8.14
C ARG A 214 9.38 2.86 8.84
N PHE A 215 9.00 2.18 9.91
CA PHE A 215 9.90 1.24 10.61
C PHE A 215 10.32 0.07 9.71
N SER A 216 9.44 -0.40 8.83
CA SER A 216 9.73 -1.50 7.92
C SER A 216 10.68 -1.15 6.76
N LEU A 217 10.92 0.14 6.49
CA LEU A 217 11.78 0.58 5.39
C LEU A 217 13.26 0.29 5.63
N GLY A 218 13.71 0.27 6.89
CA GLY A 218 15.12 0.08 7.22
C GLY A 218 15.74 -1.14 6.51
N PRO A 219 15.24 -2.35 6.72
CA PRO A 219 15.73 -3.56 6.04
C PRO A 219 15.57 -3.52 4.51
N LEU A 220 14.54 -2.85 3.98
CA LEU A 220 14.35 -2.71 2.53
C LEU A 220 15.40 -1.82 1.85
N HIS A 221 16.09 -0.96 2.58
CA HIS A 221 17.19 -0.18 2.03
C HIS A 221 18.46 -1.01 1.76
N GLU A 222 18.57 -2.23 2.28
CA GLU A 222 19.70 -3.11 2.06
C GLU A 222 19.55 -3.89 0.76
N LEU A 223 20.53 -3.75 -0.16
CA LEU A 223 20.45 -4.30 -1.50
C LEU A 223 21.28 -5.57 -1.68
N ALA A 224 20.72 -6.56 -2.36
CA ALA A 224 21.40 -7.79 -2.76
C ALA A 224 22.47 -7.57 -3.83
N LEU A 225 22.41 -6.46 -4.56
CA LEU A 225 23.27 -6.13 -5.69
C LEU A 225 24.76 -6.23 -5.30
N GLY A 226 25.54 -6.87 -6.17
CA GLY A 226 26.94 -7.21 -5.92
C GLY A 226 27.18 -8.62 -5.38
N GLY A 227 26.11 -9.34 -4.95
CA GLY A 227 26.21 -10.76 -4.60
C GLY A 227 26.41 -11.69 -5.78
N THR A 228 26.04 -11.23 -6.96
CA THR A 228 26.05 -11.97 -8.23
C THR A 228 25.28 -13.29 -8.16
N ALA A 229 25.84 -14.42 -8.63
CA ALA A 229 25.10 -15.64 -8.84
C ALA A 229 24.61 -16.33 -7.56
N VAL A 230 25.44 -16.36 -6.50
CA VAL A 230 25.18 -17.13 -5.26
C VAL A 230 25.57 -16.36 -3.97
N GLY A 231 25.92 -15.08 -4.09
CA GLY A 231 26.29 -14.25 -2.94
C GLY A 231 27.78 -14.01 -2.75
N THR A 232 28.64 -14.66 -3.57
CA THR A 232 30.11 -14.56 -3.45
C THR A 232 30.73 -13.37 -4.18
N GLY A 233 29.93 -12.64 -4.97
CA GLY A 233 30.43 -11.52 -5.77
C GLY A 233 31.30 -11.94 -6.97
N LEU A 234 31.16 -13.16 -7.46
CA LEU A 234 31.97 -13.67 -8.56
C LEU A 234 31.83 -12.76 -9.81
N ASN A 235 32.97 -12.38 -10.39
CA ASN A 235 33.10 -11.48 -11.55
C ASN A 235 32.70 -10.00 -11.32
N ALA A 236 32.34 -9.60 -10.11
CA ALA A 236 32.22 -8.19 -9.75
C ALA A 236 33.56 -7.66 -9.22
N PRO A 237 33.99 -6.44 -9.60
CA PRO A 237 35.18 -5.83 -9.02
C PRO A 237 34.94 -5.46 -7.56
N GLU A 238 36.02 -5.41 -6.78
CA GLU A 238 35.95 -4.96 -5.39
C GLU A 238 35.36 -3.55 -5.30
N GLY A 239 34.46 -3.33 -4.32
CA GLY A 239 33.77 -2.05 -4.13
C GLY A 239 32.56 -1.81 -5.04
N PHE A 240 32.22 -2.75 -5.94
CA PHE A 240 31.06 -2.58 -6.84
C PHE A 240 29.74 -2.51 -6.08
N ALA A 241 29.54 -3.37 -5.09
CA ALA A 241 28.30 -3.44 -4.34
C ALA A 241 28.02 -2.12 -3.59
N GLU A 242 29.01 -1.59 -2.90
CA GLU A 242 28.94 -0.34 -2.14
C GLU A 242 28.71 0.85 -3.05
N LEU A 243 29.46 0.92 -4.15
CA LEU A 243 29.39 2.04 -5.08
C LEU A 243 28.07 2.05 -5.85
N ALA A 244 27.58 0.88 -6.29
CA ALA A 244 26.28 0.77 -6.94
C ALA A 244 25.12 1.17 -5.99
N ALA A 245 25.17 0.77 -4.72
CA ALA A 245 24.19 1.19 -3.72
C ALA A 245 24.22 2.71 -3.47
N GLN A 246 25.42 3.32 -3.40
CA GLN A 246 25.59 4.78 -3.30
C GLN A 246 24.99 5.51 -4.50
N GLU A 247 25.21 5.00 -5.72
CA GLU A 247 24.63 5.59 -6.92
C GLU A 247 23.09 5.46 -6.95
N ILE A 248 22.54 4.32 -6.49
CA ILE A 248 21.08 4.16 -6.33
C ILE A 248 20.54 5.15 -5.31
N ALA A 249 21.23 5.32 -4.18
CA ALA A 249 20.84 6.31 -3.17
C ALA A 249 20.86 7.75 -3.73
N ALA A 250 21.89 8.10 -4.50
CA ALA A 250 21.98 9.41 -5.14
C ALA A 250 20.88 9.66 -6.19
N LEU A 251 20.52 8.62 -6.96
CA LEU A 251 19.47 8.71 -7.99
C LEU A 251 18.05 8.81 -7.40
N THR A 252 17.81 8.17 -6.27
CA THR A 252 16.47 8.07 -5.66
C THR A 252 16.24 9.07 -4.53
N GLY A 253 17.31 9.59 -3.92
CA GLY A 253 17.24 10.38 -2.69
C GLY A 253 16.88 9.52 -1.45
N LYS A 254 16.94 8.19 -1.55
CA LYS A 254 16.64 7.25 -0.45
C LYS A 254 17.94 6.61 0.07
N PRO A 255 18.05 6.25 1.36
CA PRO A 255 19.32 5.83 1.97
C PRO A 255 19.66 4.35 1.69
N PHE A 256 19.66 3.97 0.42
CA PHE A 256 20.05 2.60 0.04
C PHE A 256 21.50 2.31 0.35
N THR A 257 21.74 1.10 0.85
CA THR A 257 23.04 0.56 1.20
C THR A 257 23.22 -0.85 0.65
N THR A 258 24.43 -1.36 0.68
CA THR A 258 24.69 -2.76 0.33
C THR A 258 24.37 -3.66 1.52
N ALA A 259 23.66 -4.79 1.29
CA ALA A 259 23.36 -5.76 2.34
C ALA A 259 24.65 -6.37 2.92
N ALA A 260 24.71 -6.45 4.24
CA ALA A 260 25.89 -6.99 4.95
C ALA A 260 26.12 -8.48 4.66
N ASN A 261 25.04 -9.24 4.42
CA ASN A 261 25.14 -10.67 4.08
C ASN A 261 24.43 -10.93 2.73
N LYS A 262 25.21 -11.10 1.67
CA LYS A 262 24.70 -11.34 0.32
C LYS A 262 24.04 -12.71 0.16
N PHE A 263 24.41 -13.70 0.96
CA PHE A 263 23.79 -15.02 0.94
C PHE A 263 22.34 -14.96 1.46
N HIS A 264 22.11 -14.21 2.53
CA HIS A 264 20.76 -13.89 3.02
C HIS A 264 19.99 -13.07 1.99
N ALA A 265 20.55 -11.98 1.51
CA ALA A 265 19.89 -11.03 0.61
C ALA A 265 19.46 -11.64 -0.76
N LEU A 266 20.12 -12.73 -1.22
CA LEU A 266 19.70 -13.45 -2.43
C LEU A 266 18.55 -14.42 -2.17
N THR A 267 18.47 -15.01 -0.99
CA THR A 267 17.56 -16.14 -0.71
C THR A 267 16.34 -15.75 0.10
N SER A 268 16.48 -14.87 1.08
CA SER A 268 15.36 -14.46 1.93
C SER A 268 14.54 -13.31 1.34
N ARG A 269 13.26 -13.28 1.69
CA ARG A 269 12.32 -12.17 1.37
C ARG A 269 11.58 -11.70 2.62
N ASP A 270 12.17 -11.92 3.78
CA ASP A 270 11.62 -11.57 5.08
C ASP A 270 11.37 -10.06 5.22
N GLU A 271 12.20 -9.22 4.62
CA GLU A 271 12.01 -7.77 4.61
C GLU A 271 10.70 -7.37 3.90
N LEU A 272 10.41 -8.01 2.77
CA LEU A 272 9.15 -7.77 2.03
C LEU A 272 7.94 -8.34 2.77
N VAL A 273 8.07 -9.50 3.43
CA VAL A 273 7.00 -10.07 4.28
C VAL A 273 6.70 -9.13 5.44
N PHE A 274 7.72 -8.62 6.11
CA PHE A 274 7.57 -7.71 7.24
C PHE A 274 6.93 -6.38 6.81
N ALA A 275 7.41 -5.77 5.74
CA ALA A 275 6.86 -4.52 5.21
C ALA A 275 5.41 -4.69 4.73
N HIS A 276 5.08 -5.82 4.06
CA HIS A 276 3.70 -6.10 3.65
C HIS A 276 2.79 -6.35 4.86
N GLY A 277 3.32 -6.90 5.96
CA GLY A 277 2.60 -7.01 7.23
C GLY A 277 2.16 -5.63 7.77
N ALA A 278 3.01 -4.60 7.64
CA ALA A 278 2.64 -3.22 7.98
C ALA A 278 1.58 -2.64 7.01
N VAL A 279 1.70 -2.91 5.70
CA VAL A 279 0.66 -2.54 4.71
C VAL A 279 -0.67 -3.21 5.02
N LYS A 280 -0.65 -4.48 5.45
CA LYS A 280 -1.85 -5.20 5.88
C LYS A 280 -2.48 -4.60 7.14
N ALA A 281 -1.70 -4.10 8.10
CA ALA A 281 -2.22 -3.41 9.28
C ALA A 281 -3.01 -2.17 8.86
N LEU A 282 -2.44 -1.34 8.00
CA LEU A 282 -3.13 -0.18 7.43
C LEU A 282 -4.43 -0.58 6.71
N ALA A 283 -4.41 -1.65 5.92
CA ALA A 283 -5.61 -2.15 5.24
C ALA A 283 -6.70 -2.62 6.23
N ALA A 284 -6.30 -3.22 7.36
CA ALA A 284 -7.24 -3.67 8.40
C ALA A 284 -7.91 -2.47 9.10
N ASP A 285 -7.14 -1.43 9.43
CA ASP A 285 -7.69 -0.21 10.04
C ASP A 285 -8.55 0.59 9.04
N MET A 286 -8.16 0.65 7.77
CA MET A 286 -9.01 1.22 6.73
C MET A 286 -10.35 0.47 6.59
N MET A 287 -10.36 -0.85 6.68
CA MET A 287 -11.59 -1.65 6.69
C MET A 287 -12.46 -1.31 7.90
N LYS A 288 -11.86 -1.17 9.09
CA LYS A 288 -12.58 -0.79 10.32
C LYS A 288 -13.20 0.61 10.17
N ILE A 289 -12.44 1.59 9.72
CA ILE A 289 -12.91 2.96 9.51
C ILE A 289 -14.07 2.99 8.51
N ALA A 290 -13.91 2.34 7.37
CA ALA A 290 -14.95 2.27 6.35
C ALA A 290 -16.24 1.60 6.87
N ASN A 291 -16.14 0.57 7.69
CA ASN A 291 -17.29 -0.08 8.32
C ASN A 291 -17.97 0.85 9.34
N ASP A 292 -17.23 1.58 10.18
CA ASP A 292 -17.82 2.54 11.11
C ASP A 292 -18.57 3.64 10.36
N VAL A 293 -17.94 4.24 9.35
CA VAL A 293 -18.58 5.27 8.50
C VAL A 293 -19.86 4.75 7.87
N ARG A 294 -19.81 3.53 7.32
CA ARG A 294 -20.97 2.87 6.68
C ARG A 294 -22.11 2.60 7.66
N TRP A 295 -21.79 2.16 8.89
CA TRP A 295 -22.79 1.95 9.94
C TRP A 295 -23.39 3.27 10.39
N LEU A 296 -22.59 4.30 10.68
CA LEU A 296 -23.07 5.59 11.12
C LEU A 296 -23.97 6.29 10.07
N ALA A 297 -23.67 6.10 8.78
CA ALA A 297 -24.42 6.64 7.66
C ALA A 297 -25.65 5.78 7.26
N SER A 298 -25.87 4.61 7.88
CA SER A 298 -26.90 3.67 7.49
C SER A 298 -28.31 4.27 7.62
N GLY A 299 -29.19 3.97 6.69
CA GLY A 299 -30.58 4.44 6.70
C GLY A 299 -30.99 5.10 5.39
N PRO A 300 -31.42 6.39 5.38
CA PRO A 300 -31.30 7.42 6.42
C PRO A 300 -32.37 7.40 7.54
N ARG A 301 -33.49 6.69 7.36
CA ARG A 301 -34.60 6.69 8.33
C ARG A 301 -34.72 5.42 9.17
N CYS A 302 -34.31 4.28 8.60
CA CYS A 302 -34.46 2.95 9.21
C CYS A 302 -33.09 2.36 9.67
N GLY A 303 -32.03 3.14 9.72
CA GLY A 303 -30.73 2.77 10.23
C GLY A 303 -30.26 3.77 11.28
N LEU A 304 -28.94 3.86 11.53
CA LEU A 304 -28.38 4.77 12.54
C LEU A 304 -28.55 6.24 12.14
N GLY A 305 -28.21 6.60 10.91
CA GLY A 305 -28.41 7.93 10.35
C GLY A 305 -27.71 9.05 11.13
N GLU A 306 -26.63 8.74 11.87
CA GLU A 306 -25.91 9.70 12.71
C GLU A 306 -24.96 10.60 11.93
N ILE A 307 -24.53 10.16 10.74
CA ILE A 307 -23.76 10.99 9.80
C ILE A 307 -24.41 10.98 8.41
N ARG A 308 -24.03 12.00 7.62
CA ARG A 308 -24.26 12.04 6.18
C ARG A 308 -22.92 11.97 5.48
N ILE A 309 -22.89 11.25 4.37
CA ILE A 309 -21.75 11.13 3.47
C ILE A 309 -22.11 11.72 2.11
N PRO A 310 -21.12 12.14 1.30
CA PRO A 310 -21.36 12.65 -0.04
C PRO A 310 -22.12 11.66 -0.93
N GLU A 311 -23.03 12.19 -1.75
CA GLU A 311 -23.76 11.47 -2.77
C GLU A 311 -22.97 11.53 -4.08
N ASN A 312 -22.28 10.45 -4.44
CA ASN A 312 -21.40 10.44 -5.62
C ASN A 312 -22.07 9.87 -6.87
N GLU A 313 -23.09 9.01 -6.70
CA GLU A 313 -23.73 8.28 -7.79
C GLU A 313 -25.12 7.75 -7.40
N PRO A 314 -26.01 7.48 -8.35
CA PRO A 314 -27.27 6.80 -8.06
C PRO A 314 -27.04 5.40 -7.51
N GLY A 315 -27.62 5.10 -6.36
CA GLY A 315 -27.39 3.83 -5.63
C GLY A 315 -28.26 2.66 -6.08
N SER A 316 -29.25 2.86 -6.98
CA SER A 316 -30.16 1.81 -7.39
C SER A 316 -30.82 2.12 -8.74
N SER A 317 -30.98 1.09 -9.57
CA SER A 317 -31.71 1.19 -10.84
C SER A 317 -33.22 1.23 -10.69
N ILE A 318 -33.79 0.80 -9.54
CA ILE A 318 -35.22 0.66 -9.30
C ILE A 318 -35.76 1.44 -8.09
N MET A 319 -34.84 1.99 -7.24
CA MET A 319 -35.21 2.77 -6.06
C MET A 319 -34.67 4.20 -6.19
N PRO A 320 -35.44 5.14 -6.75
CA PRO A 320 -34.99 6.52 -6.92
C PRO A 320 -34.63 7.17 -5.58
N GLY A 321 -33.50 7.90 -5.55
CA GLY A 321 -33.02 8.57 -4.35
C GLY A 321 -32.28 7.71 -3.34
N LYS A 322 -32.07 6.42 -3.64
CA LYS A 322 -31.20 5.56 -2.82
C LYS A 322 -29.75 5.88 -3.09
N VAL A 323 -28.99 6.20 -2.04
CA VAL A 323 -27.53 6.41 -2.07
C VAL A 323 -26.85 5.32 -1.25
N ASN A 324 -25.85 4.69 -1.84
CA ASN A 324 -25.07 3.64 -1.17
C ASN A 324 -23.70 4.19 -0.70
N PRO A 325 -23.10 3.61 0.35
CA PRO A 325 -21.78 4.00 0.84
C PRO A 325 -20.66 3.36 0.00
N THR A 326 -20.68 3.59 -1.34
CA THR A 326 -19.84 2.89 -2.31
C THR A 326 -18.34 3.11 -2.09
N GLN A 327 -17.95 4.27 -1.56
CA GLN A 327 -16.56 4.53 -1.17
C GLN A 327 -16.11 3.64 0.00
N CYS A 328 -17.00 3.35 0.95
CA CYS A 328 -16.69 2.39 2.01
C CYS A 328 -16.59 0.96 1.47
N GLU A 329 -17.44 0.61 0.50
CA GLU A 329 -17.46 -0.72 -0.11
C GLU A 329 -16.16 -1.00 -0.88
N GLN A 330 -15.67 -0.03 -1.69
CA GLN A 330 -14.40 -0.20 -2.39
C GLN A 330 -13.22 -0.33 -1.43
N VAL A 331 -13.18 0.43 -0.33
CA VAL A 331 -12.13 0.29 0.71
C VAL A 331 -12.11 -1.13 1.28
N THR A 332 -13.27 -1.67 1.64
CA THR A 332 -13.36 -3.02 2.21
C THR A 332 -12.94 -4.10 1.22
N MET A 333 -13.28 -3.96 -0.08
CA MET A 333 -12.82 -4.89 -1.12
C MET A 333 -11.31 -4.83 -1.32
N VAL A 334 -10.73 -3.63 -1.36
CA VAL A 334 -9.26 -3.46 -1.46
C VAL A 334 -8.56 -4.07 -0.26
N ALA A 335 -9.06 -3.86 0.96
CA ALA A 335 -8.49 -4.47 2.16
C ALA A 335 -8.50 -6.01 2.10
N VAL A 336 -9.58 -6.62 1.61
CA VAL A 336 -9.64 -8.09 1.39
C VAL A 336 -8.58 -8.54 0.40
N GLN A 337 -8.38 -7.80 -0.72
CA GLN A 337 -7.35 -8.12 -1.70
C GLN A 337 -5.94 -8.04 -1.09
N VAL A 338 -5.65 -7.01 -0.30
CA VAL A 338 -4.36 -6.86 0.41
C VAL A 338 -4.11 -8.04 1.36
N MET A 339 -5.13 -8.48 2.10
CA MET A 339 -5.02 -9.65 2.99
C MET A 339 -4.74 -10.95 2.21
N GLY A 340 -5.36 -11.12 1.04
CA GLY A 340 -5.08 -12.25 0.15
C GLY A 340 -3.66 -12.22 -0.40
N ASN A 341 -3.19 -11.05 -0.81
CA ASN A 341 -1.82 -10.84 -1.28
C ASN A 341 -0.79 -11.12 -0.18
N ASP A 342 -1.08 -10.73 1.07
CA ASP A 342 -0.21 -11.02 2.22
C ASP A 342 0.02 -12.52 2.41
N ALA A 343 -1.02 -13.30 2.31
CA ALA A 343 -0.92 -14.77 2.37
C ALA A 343 -0.05 -15.32 1.20
N ALA A 344 -0.26 -14.83 -0.03
CA ALA A 344 0.52 -15.23 -1.18
C ALA A 344 2.02 -14.88 -1.01
N ILE A 345 2.33 -13.69 -0.51
CA ILE A 345 3.70 -13.24 -0.23
C ILE A 345 4.35 -14.12 0.84
N GLY A 346 3.66 -14.38 1.96
CA GLY A 346 4.17 -15.21 3.04
C GLY A 346 4.50 -16.65 2.59
N PHE A 347 3.60 -17.29 1.84
CA PHE A 347 3.85 -18.61 1.27
C PHE A 347 5.00 -18.60 0.27
N ALA A 348 5.05 -17.62 -0.64
CA ALA A 348 6.11 -17.52 -1.64
C ALA A 348 7.48 -17.24 -1.00
N ALA A 349 7.54 -16.41 0.04
CA ALA A 349 8.77 -16.11 0.76
C ALA A 349 9.30 -17.30 1.57
N SER A 350 8.41 -18.20 2.05
CA SER A 350 8.79 -19.43 2.76
C SER A 350 9.43 -20.47 1.85
N GLN A 351 9.36 -20.27 0.53
CA GLN A 351 9.99 -21.13 -0.46
C GLN A 351 11.44 -20.69 -0.72
N GLY A 352 12.16 -21.49 -1.40
CA GLY A 352 13.56 -21.24 -1.70
C GLY A 352 14.38 -22.45 -1.31
N ASN A 353 15.38 -22.73 -2.12
CA ASN A 353 16.24 -23.87 -1.93
C ASN A 353 17.68 -23.40 -2.09
N PHE A 354 18.50 -23.64 -1.05
CA PHE A 354 19.89 -23.23 -1.01
C PHE A 354 20.04 -21.70 -1.23
N GLU A 355 20.71 -21.27 -2.29
CA GLU A 355 21.15 -19.90 -2.51
C GLU A 355 20.12 -19.03 -3.29
N LEU A 356 18.88 -19.50 -3.56
CA LEU A 356 17.91 -18.73 -4.32
C LEU A 356 16.47 -19.07 -3.97
N ASN A 357 15.64 -18.00 -3.85
CA ASN A 357 14.19 -18.10 -3.90
C ASN A 357 13.72 -17.90 -5.35
N VAL A 358 12.87 -18.80 -5.86
CA VAL A 358 12.35 -18.76 -7.23
C VAL A 358 10.85 -18.42 -7.31
N PHE A 359 10.36 -17.59 -6.38
CA PHE A 359 9.00 -17.04 -6.33
C PHE A 359 9.01 -15.50 -6.41
N LEU A 360 10.12 -14.91 -6.85
CA LEU A 360 10.33 -13.46 -6.79
C LEU A 360 9.30 -12.66 -7.60
N PRO A 361 8.92 -13.04 -8.84
CA PRO A 361 7.94 -12.28 -9.61
C PRO A 361 6.56 -12.21 -8.94
N VAL A 362 6.08 -13.30 -8.34
CA VAL A 362 4.78 -13.32 -7.67
C VAL A 362 4.79 -12.50 -6.36
N ILE A 363 5.91 -12.49 -5.64
CA ILE A 363 6.08 -11.63 -4.46
C ILE A 363 6.04 -10.16 -4.87
N ALA A 364 6.82 -9.77 -5.88
CA ALA A 364 6.85 -8.41 -6.40
C ALA A 364 5.46 -7.92 -6.86
N TYR A 365 4.76 -8.76 -7.62
CA TYR A 365 3.43 -8.45 -8.14
C TYR A 365 2.42 -8.19 -7.01
N ASN A 366 2.31 -9.11 -6.05
CA ASN A 366 1.34 -9.00 -4.96
C ASN A 366 1.67 -7.82 -4.03
N PHE A 367 2.97 -7.59 -3.74
CA PHE A 367 3.40 -6.47 -2.92
C PHE A 367 3.03 -5.12 -3.57
N LEU A 368 3.44 -4.91 -4.80
CA LEU A 368 3.23 -3.65 -5.51
C LEU A 368 1.75 -3.42 -5.86
N GLN A 369 0.99 -4.49 -6.15
CA GLN A 369 -0.46 -4.40 -6.31
C GLN A 369 -1.13 -3.90 -5.02
N SER A 370 -0.75 -4.45 -3.86
CA SER A 370 -1.30 -4.04 -2.58
C SER A 370 -1.05 -2.57 -2.29
N VAL A 371 0.21 -2.13 -2.45
CA VAL A 371 0.59 -0.73 -2.22
C VAL A 371 -0.17 0.21 -3.15
N ARG A 372 -0.25 -0.11 -4.44
CA ARG A 372 -0.96 0.69 -5.43
C ARG A 372 -2.45 0.79 -5.15
N LEU A 373 -3.13 -0.35 -4.98
CA LEU A 373 -4.57 -0.37 -4.74
C LEU A 373 -4.94 0.34 -3.44
N LEU A 374 -4.16 0.14 -2.37
CA LEU A 374 -4.44 0.76 -1.09
C LEU A 374 -4.22 2.28 -1.15
N SER A 375 -3.16 2.76 -1.81
CA SER A 375 -2.91 4.19 -2.01
C SER A 375 -4.05 4.86 -2.77
N GLU A 376 -4.45 4.28 -3.91
CA GLU A 376 -5.54 4.81 -4.75
C GLU A 376 -6.88 4.77 -4.02
N SER A 377 -7.15 3.71 -3.27
CA SER A 377 -8.35 3.55 -2.44
C SER A 377 -8.45 4.60 -1.34
N ILE A 378 -7.35 4.85 -0.63
CA ILE A 378 -7.28 5.87 0.43
C ILE A 378 -7.55 7.26 -0.16
N LEU A 379 -6.90 7.63 -1.27
CA LEU A 379 -7.11 8.91 -1.93
C LEU A 379 -8.56 9.10 -2.40
N ALA A 380 -9.15 8.06 -3.01
CA ALA A 380 -10.54 8.08 -3.44
C ALA A 380 -11.51 8.24 -2.25
N PHE A 381 -11.28 7.48 -1.17
CA PHE A 381 -12.07 7.57 0.06
C PHE A 381 -11.94 8.95 0.72
N THR A 382 -10.73 9.49 0.81
CA THR A 382 -10.46 10.83 1.37
C THR A 382 -11.28 11.88 0.62
N LYS A 383 -11.13 11.92 -0.70
CA LYS A 383 -11.75 12.94 -1.55
C LYS A 383 -13.28 12.81 -1.63
N ASN A 384 -13.77 11.59 -1.80
CA ASN A 384 -15.17 11.34 -2.18
C ASN A 384 -16.03 10.89 -0.98
N CYS A 385 -15.46 10.72 0.21
CA CYS A 385 -16.20 10.33 1.40
C CYS A 385 -15.77 11.12 2.64
N ALA A 386 -14.55 10.90 3.15
CA ALA A 386 -14.11 11.37 4.45
C ALA A 386 -14.20 12.89 4.61
N SER A 387 -13.67 13.66 3.66
CA SER A 387 -13.68 15.13 3.71
C SER A 387 -15.10 15.74 3.73
N GLY A 388 -16.08 15.00 3.23
CA GLY A 388 -17.48 15.43 3.13
C GLY A 388 -18.42 14.90 4.21
N ILE A 389 -17.90 14.17 5.21
CA ILE A 389 -18.71 13.67 6.33
C ILE A 389 -19.30 14.85 7.13
N GLN A 390 -20.59 14.75 7.42
CA GLN A 390 -21.34 15.72 8.23
C GLN A 390 -22.07 15.00 9.37
N ALA A 391 -21.99 15.54 10.59
CA ALA A 391 -22.79 15.06 11.70
C ALA A 391 -24.28 15.34 11.46
N ASN A 392 -25.14 14.37 11.79
CA ASN A 392 -26.57 14.59 11.94
C ASN A 392 -26.87 14.78 13.44
N GLU A 393 -26.59 16.00 13.92
CA GLU A 393 -26.66 16.35 15.33
C GLU A 393 -28.02 16.06 15.96
N GLU A 394 -29.12 16.26 15.21
CA GLU A 394 -30.46 15.95 15.69
C GLU A 394 -30.62 14.46 15.99
N THR A 395 -30.15 13.60 15.08
CA THR A 395 -30.21 12.16 15.28
C THR A 395 -29.25 11.70 16.38
N MET A 396 -28.02 12.24 16.43
CA MET A 396 -27.06 11.93 17.49
C MET A 396 -27.65 12.29 18.87
N ARG A 397 -28.20 13.49 19.01
CA ARG A 397 -28.83 13.94 20.25
C ARG A 397 -30.04 13.10 20.63
N ARG A 398 -30.93 12.80 19.69
CA ARG A 398 -32.09 11.93 19.93
C ARG A 398 -31.67 10.55 20.40
N ASN A 399 -30.71 9.90 19.74
CA ASN A 399 -30.19 8.60 20.10
C ASN A 399 -29.52 8.64 21.49
N LEU A 400 -28.72 9.67 21.76
CA LEU A 400 -28.06 9.88 23.04
C LEU A 400 -29.10 9.92 24.19
N HIS A 401 -30.11 10.78 24.06
CA HIS A 401 -31.12 10.92 25.12
C HIS A 401 -32.07 9.72 25.24
N SER A 402 -32.14 8.87 24.22
CA SER A 402 -32.91 7.60 24.26
C SER A 402 -32.13 6.46 24.91
N SER A 403 -30.81 6.59 25.04
CA SER A 403 -29.97 5.53 25.59
C SER A 403 -30.19 5.34 27.08
N LEU A 404 -30.49 4.12 27.51
CA LEU A 404 -30.59 3.75 28.92
C LEU A 404 -29.22 3.74 29.62
N MET A 405 -28.12 3.70 28.87
CA MET A 405 -26.77 3.68 29.43
C MET A 405 -26.36 5.02 30.05
N LEU A 406 -27.09 6.08 29.73
CA LEU A 406 -26.94 7.38 30.40
C LEU A 406 -27.23 7.32 31.91
N VAL A 407 -27.95 6.27 32.38
CA VAL A 407 -28.15 6.02 33.81
C VAL A 407 -26.84 5.97 34.60
N THR A 408 -25.73 5.67 33.95
CA THR A 408 -24.39 5.65 34.56
C THR A 408 -23.99 7.02 35.14
N ALA A 409 -24.46 8.13 34.58
CA ALA A 409 -24.25 9.48 35.12
C ALA A 409 -24.90 9.66 36.51
N MET A 410 -25.90 8.86 36.81
CA MET A 410 -26.65 8.95 38.07
C MET A 410 -26.00 8.15 39.21
N ASN A 411 -25.06 7.23 38.92
CA ASN A 411 -24.43 6.39 39.92
C ASN A 411 -23.83 7.17 41.11
N PRO A 412 -23.13 8.28 40.89
CA PRO A 412 -22.58 9.07 42.03
C PRO A 412 -23.64 9.67 42.93
N VAL A 413 -24.88 9.86 42.45
CA VAL A 413 -25.95 10.57 43.16
C VAL A 413 -26.93 9.65 43.82
N ILE A 414 -27.37 8.59 43.12
CA ILE A 414 -28.41 7.64 43.62
C ILE A 414 -27.86 6.24 43.93
N GLY A 415 -26.60 6.00 43.60
CA GLY A 415 -25.97 4.67 43.75
C GLY A 415 -26.30 3.71 42.62
N TYR A 416 -25.44 2.72 42.42
CA TYR A 416 -25.53 1.73 41.32
C TYR A 416 -26.86 0.92 41.33
N GLU A 417 -27.32 0.45 42.48
CA GLU A 417 -28.54 -0.36 42.55
C GLU A 417 -29.80 0.44 42.15
N ASN A 418 -29.90 1.70 42.58
CA ASN A 418 -31.04 2.55 42.23
C ASN A 418 -30.95 2.98 40.75
N ALA A 419 -29.75 3.23 40.21
CA ALA A 419 -29.54 3.47 38.80
C ALA A 419 -29.96 2.26 37.94
N ALA A 420 -29.61 1.03 38.36
CA ALA A 420 -30.02 -0.20 37.71
C ALA A 420 -31.56 -0.41 37.75
N ARG A 421 -32.20 -0.08 38.86
CA ARG A 421 -33.68 -0.12 39.00
C ARG A 421 -34.33 0.91 38.05
N THR A 422 -33.78 2.10 37.97
CA THR A 422 -34.25 3.15 37.08
C THR A 422 -34.19 2.70 35.59
N ALA A 423 -33.03 2.18 35.14
CA ALA A 423 -32.87 1.68 33.78
C ALA A 423 -33.84 0.51 33.50
N LYS A 424 -34.00 -0.43 34.44
CA LYS A 424 -34.90 -1.57 34.29
C LYS A 424 -36.38 -1.16 34.16
N LEU A 425 -36.82 -0.17 34.94
CA LEU A 425 -38.16 0.38 34.85
C LEU A 425 -38.38 1.11 33.54
N ALA A 426 -37.41 1.97 33.16
CA ALA A 426 -37.45 2.69 31.91
C ALA A 426 -37.58 1.74 30.70
N TYR A 427 -36.79 0.65 30.70
CA TYR A 427 -36.85 -0.36 29.64
C TYR A 427 -38.17 -1.10 29.60
N SER A 428 -38.63 -1.63 30.76
CA SER A 428 -39.84 -2.46 30.81
C SER A 428 -41.13 -1.73 30.47
N GLU A 429 -41.21 -0.44 30.81
CA GLU A 429 -42.39 0.39 30.55
C GLU A 429 -42.24 1.33 29.35
N ASN A 430 -41.12 1.28 28.65
CA ASN A 430 -40.76 2.15 27.52
C ASN A 430 -40.96 3.63 27.83
N ILE A 431 -40.46 4.06 28.99
CA ILE A 431 -40.51 5.45 29.46
C ILE A 431 -39.08 6.01 29.55
N SER A 432 -38.92 7.33 29.69
CA SER A 432 -37.62 7.96 29.84
C SER A 432 -36.95 7.62 31.19
N LEU A 433 -35.62 7.70 31.24
CA LEU A 433 -34.86 7.60 32.50
C LEU A 433 -35.32 8.62 33.53
N LYS A 434 -35.65 9.84 33.11
CA LYS A 434 -36.21 10.90 33.96
C LYS A 434 -37.50 10.45 34.62
N GLU A 435 -38.45 10.01 33.81
CA GLU A 435 -39.74 9.56 34.29
C GLU A 435 -39.63 8.38 35.23
N ALA A 436 -38.81 7.38 34.88
CA ALA A 436 -38.54 6.23 35.74
C ALA A 436 -37.92 6.62 37.11
N CYS A 437 -36.91 7.52 37.06
CA CYS A 437 -36.24 8.00 38.27
C CYS A 437 -37.18 8.75 39.22
N VAL A 438 -38.03 9.65 38.67
CA VAL A 438 -39.03 10.40 39.43
C VAL A 438 -40.10 9.46 40.01
N ARG A 439 -40.62 8.50 39.24
CA ARG A 439 -41.60 7.51 39.72
C ARG A 439 -41.07 6.62 40.82
N LEU A 440 -39.77 6.28 40.81
CA LEU A 440 -39.12 5.54 41.86
C LEU A 440 -38.79 6.40 43.11
N GLY A 441 -38.99 7.69 43.03
CA GLY A 441 -38.73 8.63 44.11
C GLY A 441 -37.24 8.85 44.42
N PHE A 442 -36.36 8.59 43.47
CA PHE A 442 -34.91 8.75 43.68
C PHE A 442 -34.46 10.19 43.51
N LEU A 443 -35.04 10.94 42.54
CA LEU A 443 -34.78 12.36 42.32
C LEU A 443 -36.08 13.09 41.91
N THR A 444 -36.15 14.38 42.14
CA THR A 444 -37.14 15.24 41.51
C THR A 444 -36.80 15.51 40.05
N ALA A 445 -37.77 15.95 39.24
CA ALA A 445 -37.55 16.25 37.82
C ALA A 445 -36.46 17.32 37.63
N GLU A 446 -36.48 18.39 38.51
CA GLU A 446 -35.50 19.47 38.50
C GLU A 446 -34.08 18.96 38.85
N ARG A 447 -34.00 18.15 39.91
CA ARG A 447 -32.71 17.59 40.33
C ARG A 447 -32.15 16.60 39.34
N PHE A 448 -33.02 15.87 38.62
CA PHE A 448 -32.60 15.01 37.49
C PHE A 448 -31.94 15.84 36.39
N ASP A 449 -32.54 16.93 35.94
CA ASP A 449 -32.02 17.80 34.88
C ASP A 449 -30.67 18.46 35.26
N GLU A 450 -30.47 18.74 36.56
CA GLU A 450 -29.20 19.28 37.06
C GLU A 450 -28.05 18.25 37.00
N VAL A 451 -28.34 16.98 37.27
CA VAL A 451 -27.37 15.91 37.40
C VAL A 451 -27.11 15.22 36.08
N PHE A 452 -28.12 15.18 35.24
CA PHE A 452 -28.11 14.42 33.98
C PHE A 452 -27.56 15.28 32.83
N ARG A 453 -26.25 15.34 32.75
CA ARG A 453 -25.52 16.15 31.78
C ARG A 453 -24.60 15.24 30.97
N PRO A 454 -25.05 14.67 29.84
CA PRO A 454 -24.23 13.78 29.01
C PRO A 454 -22.94 14.42 28.53
N GLU A 455 -22.91 15.74 28.40
CA GLU A 455 -21.75 16.54 27.97
C GLU A 455 -20.61 16.49 29.00
N ASP A 456 -20.92 16.28 30.26
CA ASP A 456 -19.91 16.18 31.33
C ASP A 456 -19.33 14.76 31.48
N MET A 457 -19.76 13.81 30.62
CA MET A 457 -19.32 12.41 30.64
C MET A 457 -18.24 12.11 29.59
N VAL A 458 -17.81 13.08 28.76
CA VAL A 458 -16.87 12.94 27.64
C VAL A 458 -15.58 13.70 27.86
#